data_384f74a135954d37217c08a0e70cb1cd
#
_entry.id   384f74a135954d37217c08a0e70cb1cd
#
_cell.length_a   1.000
_cell.length_b   1.000
_cell.length_c   1.000
_cell.angle_alpha   90.00
_cell.angle_beta   90.00
_cell.angle_gamma   90.00
#
_symmetry.space_group_name_H-M   'P 1'
#
loop_
_entity.id
_entity.type
_entity.pdbx_description
1 polymer ?
#
loop_
_entity_poly.entity_id
_entity_poly.type
_entity_poly.pdbx_seq_one_letter_code
_entity_poly.pdbx_strand_id
1 'polypeptide(L)'
;MKTLFAVATIALTLAQVARAQEIADTIYTDGIFFTVSEAEPVAEAVAIKGQKFIAVGSTEGMEIHKGPETRVINLEGAFVMPGIIDVHMHPFEDFHRDAFLLGIQDNSTPEAILAEVKAFADANPDKEWIIGGAWPPGMFPDEAPTREMIDAVIADRPVFLQDQSAHSVWMNTKALELSGIMTVRDADLPDGSVVVRDENGMPSGTIREFAIGYARRSMPEFPQSEMVATARGFQALFHSLGITSVKAAAGYQSHIDAVHALNDAGEWKLRMHMAMSFNYYDAGNTLDEQLDAIRGAGNYVTEFFDPRGFKIFMDGTPPTREGWTVDPYPGTDSHGVHYYGPADLRTIYTLATEMDRTVMAHGTGDRSVREVLNAIEAIKADHPNSNIRHHPTHNGLIHDDDIARFKELGLTIELSPIVWFPAETVKSFEDVMGRLNVANYTNPRRLLDAGADIAIASDWSVGPLDPWARIGYLVSRVRPDDPESGEFLPNNAITAEEAIRASTLGPAHVIGAENETGSIEVGKFADMIVLDRDITKTKPTEIKDTKVLRTVFAGEVVYSTGN
;
A
#
# COMPACT_ATOMS: atom_id res chain seq x y z
N MET A 1 48.56 27.54 -58.59
CA MET A 1 47.16 27.52 -58.08
C MET A 1 47.20 27.04 -56.63
N LYS A 2 47.10 28.01 -55.70
CA LYS A 2 47.19 27.76 -54.29
C LYS A 2 45.72 27.73 -53.73
N THR A 3 45.27 26.60 -53.25
CA THR A 3 43.95 26.46 -52.68
C THR A 3 44.08 26.74 -51.18
N LEU A 4 43.47 27.83 -50.67
CA LEU A 4 43.36 28.16 -49.28
C LEU A 4 42.28 27.25 -48.64
N PHE A 5 42.63 26.50 -47.58
CA PHE A 5 41.71 25.92 -46.67
C PHE A 5 41.36 26.95 -45.57
N ALA A 6 40.13 27.41 -45.55
CA ALA A 6 39.57 28.19 -44.45
C ALA A 6 39.08 27.25 -43.37
N VAL A 7 39.75 27.26 -42.23
CA VAL A 7 39.28 26.60 -40.99
C VAL A 7 38.26 27.53 -40.35
N ALA A 8 36.99 27.16 -40.43
CA ALA A 8 35.93 27.81 -39.68
C ALA A 8 35.93 27.27 -38.26
N THR A 9 36.46 28.04 -37.31
CA THR A 9 36.34 27.78 -35.87
C THR A 9 34.93 28.15 -35.45
N ILE A 10 34.07 27.14 -35.26
CA ILE A 10 32.75 27.33 -34.65
C ILE A 10 32.99 27.49 -33.16
N ALA A 11 32.94 28.73 -32.67
CA ALA A 11 32.84 29.05 -31.27
C ALA A 11 31.43 28.66 -30.80
N LEU A 12 31.29 27.52 -30.11
CA LEU A 12 30.10 27.22 -29.32
C LEU A 12 30.09 28.20 -28.14
N THR A 13 29.41 29.31 -28.30
CA THR A 13 28.97 30.13 -27.17
C THR A 13 27.87 29.32 -26.43
N LEU A 14 28.26 28.71 -25.32
CA LEU A 14 27.33 28.29 -24.27
C LEU A 14 26.58 29.55 -23.80
N ALA A 15 25.41 29.79 -24.37
CA ALA A 15 24.45 30.67 -23.76
C ALA A 15 23.97 29.99 -22.45
N GLN A 16 24.68 30.27 -21.35
CA GLN A 16 24.07 30.18 -20.04
C GLN A 16 22.87 31.14 -20.09
N VAL A 17 21.68 30.59 -20.32
CA VAL A 17 20.46 31.28 -19.99
C VAL A 17 20.56 31.53 -18.49
N ALA A 18 20.89 32.77 -18.10
CA ALA A 18 20.76 33.21 -16.72
C ALA A 18 19.27 33.01 -16.37
N ARG A 19 18.93 31.86 -15.77
CA ARG A 19 17.65 31.66 -15.14
C ARG A 19 17.56 32.77 -14.09
N ALA A 20 16.55 33.62 -14.19
CA ALA A 20 16.33 34.64 -13.16
C ALA A 20 16.38 33.91 -11.82
N GLN A 21 17.23 34.41 -10.93
CA GLN A 21 17.47 33.83 -9.61
C GLN A 21 16.16 33.79 -8.87
N GLU A 22 15.59 32.58 -8.68
CA GLU A 22 14.33 32.43 -7.98
C GLU A 22 14.55 32.63 -6.47
N ILE A 23 13.76 33.53 -5.88
CA ILE A 23 13.75 33.78 -4.43
C ILE A 23 12.83 32.77 -3.77
N ALA A 24 13.35 32.08 -2.78
CA ALA A 24 12.65 31.07 -2.00
C ALA A 24 11.63 31.67 -1.02
N ASP A 25 10.56 30.95 -0.79
CA ASP A 25 9.62 31.25 0.31
C ASP A 25 10.20 30.72 1.63
N THR A 26 10.81 29.53 1.59
CA THR A 26 11.45 28.91 2.77
C THR A 26 12.79 28.29 2.39
N ILE A 27 13.78 28.47 3.24
CA ILE A 27 15.08 27.80 3.17
C ILE A 27 15.29 27.00 4.46
N TYR A 28 15.63 25.72 4.35
CA TYR A 28 16.08 24.90 5.43
C TYR A 28 17.60 24.77 5.34
N THR A 29 18.30 25.02 6.45
CA THR A 29 19.78 25.05 6.53
C THR A 29 20.29 24.15 7.65
N ASP A 30 21.59 23.86 7.62
CA ASP A 30 22.30 23.12 8.67
C ASP A 30 21.64 21.78 8.99
N GLY A 31 21.13 21.06 7.97
CA GLY A 31 20.59 19.71 8.08
C GLY A 31 21.54 18.67 7.45
N ILE A 32 21.27 17.41 7.71
CA ILE A 32 21.88 16.28 7.00
C ILE A 32 20.80 15.72 6.06
N PHE A 33 20.79 16.21 4.83
CA PHE A 33 19.81 15.81 3.84
C PHE A 33 20.28 14.57 3.09
N PHE A 34 19.67 13.43 3.36
CA PHE A 34 19.81 12.22 2.55
C PHE A 34 18.81 12.28 1.38
N THR A 35 19.27 12.68 0.22
CA THR A 35 18.41 13.12 -0.89
C THR A 35 17.78 11.99 -1.69
N VAL A 36 18.36 10.79 -1.63
CA VAL A 36 18.02 9.63 -2.51
C VAL A 36 18.31 9.93 -4.00
N SER A 37 18.97 11.03 -4.32
CA SER A 37 19.45 11.38 -5.65
C SER A 37 20.84 10.79 -5.90
N GLU A 38 21.06 10.19 -7.07
CA GLU A 38 22.40 9.70 -7.46
C GLU A 38 23.37 10.84 -7.77
N ALA A 39 22.84 11.99 -8.22
CA ALA A 39 23.67 13.14 -8.58
C ALA A 39 24.19 13.91 -7.38
N GLU A 40 23.42 13.97 -6.30
CA GLU A 40 23.75 14.69 -5.07
C GLU A 40 23.20 13.93 -3.85
N PRO A 41 23.84 12.82 -3.45
CA PRO A 41 23.30 11.91 -2.43
C PRO A 41 23.10 12.54 -1.05
N VAL A 42 23.87 13.57 -0.71
CA VAL A 42 23.81 14.30 0.56
C VAL A 42 23.90 15.80 0.30
N ALA A 43 23.06 16.57 0.99
CA ALA A 43 23.10 18.02 0.97
C ALA A 43 23.01 18.58 2.42
N GLU A 44 23.28 19.89 2.58
CA GLU A 44 23.22 20.59 3.89
C GLU A 44 21.97 21.48 3.99
N ALA A 45 21.39 21.84 2.84
CA ALA A 45 20.30 22.80 2.76
C ALA A 45 19.46 22.61 1.51
N VAL A 46 18.21 23.10 1.59
CA VAL A 46 17.29 23.19 0.46
C VAL A 46 16.57 24.54 0.46
N ALA A 47 16.25 25.05 -0.74
CA ALA A 47 15.39 26.19 -0.94
C ALA A 47 14.08 25.78 -1.62
N ILE A 48 12.95 26.26 -1.10
CA ILE A 48 11.61 25.92 -1.54
C ILE A 48 10.90 27.18 -2.01
N LYS A 49 10.24 27.08 -3.17
CA LYS A 49 9.33 28.10 -3.68
C LYS A 49 8.00 27.47 -4.08
N GLY A 50 6.91 27.98 -3.51
CA GLY A 50 5.61 27.34 -3.64
C GLY A 50 5.69 25.89 -3.15
N GLN A 51 5.41 24.96 -4.03
CA GLN A 51 5.36 23.54 -3.70
C GLN A 51 6.67 22.77 -3.97
N LYS A 52 7.71 23.42 -4.57
CA LYS A 52 8.84 22.70 -5.16
C LYS A 52 10.19 23.13 -4.63
N PHE A 53 11.12 22.18 -4.62
CA PHE A 53 12.53 22.49 -4.44
C PHE A 53 13.06 23.30 -5.62
N ILE A 54 13.67 24.47 -5.36
CA ILE A 54 14.34 25.32 -6.36
C ILE A 54 15.85 25.25 -6.27
N ALA A 55 16.38 24.84 -5.10
CA ALA A 55 17.80 24.53 -4.92
C ALA A 55 17.96 23.43 -3.86
N VAL A 56 19.01 22.62 -4.05
CA VAL A 56 19.50 21.59 -3.13
C VAL A 56 21.02 21.73 -3.10
N GLY A 57 21.69 21.65 -1.95
CA GLY A 57 23.13 21.74 -1.87
C GLY A 57 23.65 22.24 -0.53
N SER A 58 24.69 23.09 -0.54
CA SER A 58 25.30 23.62 0.69
C SER A 58 24.49 24.78 1.29
N THR A 59 24.61 24.98 2.59
CA THR A 59 24.01 26.15 3.28
C THR A 59 24.46 27.48 2.66
N GLU A 60 25.74 27.62 2.29
CA GLU A 60 26.26 28.80 1.62
C GLU A 60 25.60 29.02 0.24
N GLY A 61 25.36 27.94 -0.50
CA GLY A 61 24.70 27.98 -1.81
C GLY A 61 23.27 28.51 -1.76
N MET A 62 22.60 28.47 -0.60
CA MET A 62 21.23 28.97 -0.46
C MET A 62 21.14 30.49 -0.34
N GLU A 63 22.23 31.20 -0.02
CA GLU A 63 22.19 32.67 0.16
C GLU A 63 21.71 33.42 -1.08
N ILE A 64 21.98 32.89 -2.26
CA ILE A 64 21.51 33.49 -3.53
C ILE A 64 19.98 33.43 -3.70
N HIS A 65 19.31 32.50 -3.02
CA HIS A 65 17.86 32.31 -3.06
C HIS A 65 17.11 33.05 -1.93
N LYS A 66 17.84 33.76 -1.06
CA LYS A 66 17.28 34.45 0.09
C LYS A 66 16.83 35.87 -0.29
N GLY A 67 15.58 36.17 0.02
CA GLY A 67 14.97 37.48 -0.12
C GLY A 67 14.47 38.03 1.22
N PRO A 68 13.90 39.27 1.23
CA PRO A 68 13.42 39.89 2.48
C PRO A 68 12.31 39.11 3.18
N GLU A 69 11.49 38.39 2.43
CA GLU A 69 10.35 37.61 2.95
C GLU A 69 10.68 36.12 3.11
N THR A 70 11.90 35.69 2.76
CA THR A 70 12.30 34.29 2.86
C THR A 70 12.42 33.86 4.33
N ARG A 71 11.68 32.84 4.68
CA ARG A 71 11.78 32.18 6.00
C ARG A 71 12.99 31.24 6.00
N VAL A 72 13.93 31.47 6.89
CA VAL A 72 15.09 30.57 7.07
C VAL A 72 14.89 29.75 8.34
N ILE A 73 15.00 28.42 8.22
CA ILE A 73 14.82 27.46 9.29
C ILE A 73 16.13 26.68 9.44
N ASN A 74 16.82 26.88 10.57
CA ASN A 74 17.99 26.10 10.93
C ASN A 74 17.55 24.76 11.54
N LEU A 75 18.07 23.66 11.01
CA LEU A 75 17.73 22.30 11.43
C LEU A 75 18.68 21.74 12.50
N GLU A 76 19.72 22.51 12.89
CA GLU A 76 20.65 22.17 13.99
C GLU A 76 21.28 20.76 13.83
N GLY A 77 21.56 20.34 12.61
CA GLY A 77 22.15 19.04 12.29
C GLY A 77 21.14 17.88 12.23
N ALA A 78 19.83 18.14 12.26
CA ALA A 78 18.84 17.08 12.15
C ALA A 78 18.92 16.34 10.81
N PHE A 79 18.57 15.07 10.81
CA PHE A 79 18.53 14.23 9.61
C PHE A 79 17.25 14.48 8.83
N VAL A 80 17.39 14.63 7.52
CA VAL A 80 16.27 14.88 6.60
C VAL A 80 16.32 13.88 5.46
N MET A 81 15.16 13.35 5.09
CA MET A 81 15.02 12.47 3.93
C MET A 81 13.71 12.79 3.18
N PRO A 82 13.49 12.26 1.97
CA PRO A 82 12.21 12.39 1.29
C PRO A 82 11.07 11.83 2.16
N GLY A 83 9.87 12.35 1.96
CA GLY A 83 8.67 11.80 2.60
C GLY A 83 8.46 10.33 2.24
N ILE A 84 7.99 9.54 3.21
CA ILE A 84 7.67 8.13 3.01
C ILE A 84 6.50 8.00 2.02
N ILE A 85 6.59 7.00 1.15
CA ILE A 85 5.54 6.63 0.21
C ILE A 85 5.12 5.18 0.49
N ASP A 86 3.85 4.96 0.76
CA ASP A 86 3.29 3.63 0.98
C ASP A 86 2.34 3.28 -0.18
N VAL A 87 2.74 2.32 -1.03
CA VAL A 87 2.04 2.06 -2.29
C VAL A 87 1.03 0.92 -2.22
N HIS A 88 0.74 0.42 -1.02
CA HIS A 88 -0.30 -0.58 -0.80
C HIS A 88 -0.85 -0.51 0.62
N MET A 89 -2.06 -0.02 0.77
CA MET A 89 -2.78 0.02 2.04
C MET A 89 -4.29 0.18 1.83
N HIS A 90 -5.06 -0.05 2.90
CA HIS A 90 -6.51 0.03 2.95
C HIS A 90 -6.99 1.11 3.95
N PRO A 91 -6.61 2.40 3.76
CA PRO A 91 -6.73 3.42 4.79
C PRO A 91 -8.18 3.73 5.18
N PHE A 92 -9.12 3.59 4.25
CA PHE A 92 -10.52 3.83 4.52
C PHE A 92 -11.13 2.74 5.40
N GLU A 93 -10.88 1.48 5.02
CA GLU A 93 -11.43 0.33 5.75
C GLU A 93 -10.88 0.27 7.17
N ASP A 94 -9.58 0.39 7.31
CA ASP A 94 -8.89 0.16 8.57
C ASP A 94 -9.05 1.32 9.54
N PHE A 95 -8.84 2.55 9.09
CA PHE A 95 -9.04 3.71 9.97
C PHE A 95 -10.51 3.87 10.35
N HIS A 96 -11.44 3.61 9.41
CA HIS A 96 -12.87 3.66 9.70
C HIS A 96 -13.28 2.62 10.74
N ARG A 97 -12.77 1.38 10.59
CA ARG A 97 -12.98 0.33 11.60
C ARG A 97 -12.51 0.77 12.96
N ASP A 98 -11.27 1.26 13.07
CA ASP A 98 -10.67 1.61 14.35
C ASP A 98 -11.33 2.84 15.00
N ALA A 99 -11.86 3.77 14.20
CA ALA A 99 -12.48 5.00 14.69
C ALA A 99 -13.99 4.88 14.96
N PHE A 100 -14.73 4.05 14.19
CA PHE A 100 -16.19 4.07 14.17
C PHE A 100 -16.84 2.70 14.34
N LEU A 101 -16.10 1.60 14.16
CA LEU A 101 -16.61 0.24 14.21
C LEU A 101 -16.00 -0.52 15.39
N LEU A 102 -16.35 -1.81 15.53
CA LEU A 102 -15.76 -2.67 16.54
C LEU A 102 -14.37 -3.15 16.08
N GLY A 103 -13.30 -2.65 16.71
CA GLY A 103 -11.94 -3.18 16.56
C GLY A 103 -11.70 -4.34 17.53
N ILE A 104 -11.16 -5.45 17.03
CA ILE A 104 -10.80 -6.63 17.83
C ILE A 104 -9.28 -6.66 17.99
N GLN A 105 -8.79 -6.93 19.20
CA GLN A 105 -7.36 -6.96 19.49
C GLN A 105 -6.71 -8.27 19.04
N ASP A 106 -5.46 -8.23 18.56
CA ASP A 106 -4.72 -9.40 18.03
C ASP A 106 -4.58 -10.57 19.00
N ASN A 107 -4.61 -10.32 20.30
CA ASN A 107 -4.45 -11.33 21.34
C ASN A 107 -5.76 -11.71 22.03
N SER A 108 -6.92 -11.36 21.46
CA SER A 108 -8.24 -11.69 21.99
C SER A 108 -8.48 -13.20 21.94
N THR A 109 -9.25 -13.71 22.91
CA THR A 109 -9.80 -15.06 22.85
C THR A 109 -11.21 -15.04 22.26
N PRO A 110 -11.78 -16.17 21.80
CA PRO A 110 -13.17 -16.22 21.33
C PRO A 110 -14.17 -15.63 22.33
N GLU A 111 -14.00 -15.91 23.62
CA GLU A 111 -14.86 -15.40 24.69
C GLU A 111 -14.69 -13.89 24.87
N ALA A 112 -13.47 -13.37 24.77
CA ALA A 112 -13.18 -11.94 24.84
C ALA A 112 -13.83 -11.20 23.66
N ILE A 113 -13.71 -11.73 22.44
CA ILE A 113 -14.37 -11.17 21.25
C ILE A 113 -15.88 -11.08 21.44
N LEU A 114 -16.51 -12.15 21.91
CA LEU A 114 -17.97 -12.16 22.16
C LEU A 114 -18.37 -11.13 23.23
N ALA A 115 -17.55 -10.95 24.27
CA ALA A 115 -17.77 -9.91 25.28
C ALA A 115 -17.63 -8.50 24.68
N GLU A 116 -16.64 -8.27 23.82
CA GLU A 116 -16.44 -7.00 23.10
C GLU A 116 -17.61 -6.69 22.15
N VAL A 117 -18.07 -7.70 21.37
CA VAL A 117 -19.26 -7.59 20.52
C VAL A 117 -20.48 -7.13 21.34
N LYS A 118 -20.71 -7.78 22.48
CA LYS A 118 -21.82 -7.44 23.38
C LYS A 118 -21.68 -6.02 23.93
N ALA A 119 -20.51 -5.67 24.45
CA ALA A 119 -20.23 -4.35 25.02
C ALA A 119 -20.39 -3.23 23.98
N PHE A 120 -19.86 -3.43 22.77
CA PHE A 120 -20.01 -2.49 21.67
C PHE A 120 -21.47 -2.29 21.28
N ALA A 121 -22.23 -3.37 21.18
CA ALA A 121 -23.64 -3.33 20.86
C ALA A 121 -24.47 -2.60 21.93
N ASP A 122 -24.18 -2.82 23.20
CA ASP A 122 -24.87 -2.14 24.32
C ASP A 122 -24.51 -0.64 24.37
N ALA A 123 -23.28 -0.28 24.02
CA ALA A 123 -22.84 1.10 23.96
C ALA A 123 -23.38 1.87 22.74
N ASN A 124 -23.81 1.15 21.69
CA ASN A 124 -24.30 1.71 20.43
C ASN A 124 -25.71 1.19 20.10
N PRO A 125 -26.73 1.52 20.89
CA PRO A 125 -28.10 1.00 20.69
C PRO A 125 -28.74 1.44 19.38
N ASP A 126 -28.32 2.58 18.83
CA ASP A 126 -28.87 3.14 17.60
C ASP A 126 -28.24 2.57 16.31
N LYS A 127 -27.16 1.79 16.42
CA LYS A 127 -26.57 1.11 15.27
C LYS A 127 -27.41 -0.12 14.90
N GLU A 128 -27.95 -0.13 13.69
CA GLU A 128 -28.75 -1.25 13.16
C GLU A 128 -27.91 -2.51 12.95
N TRP A 129 -26.67 -2.34 12.52
CA TRP A 129 -25.68 -3.40 12.33
C TRP A 129 -24.52 -3.24 13.30
N ILE A 130 -24.03 -4.36 13.81
CA ILE A 130 -22.75 -4.43 14.52
C ILE A 130 -21.70 -4.88 13.51
N ILE A 131 -20.87 -3.95 13.11
CA ILE A 131 -19.83 -4.15 12.11
C ILE A 131 -18.48 -3.96 12.79
N GLY A 132 -17.53 -4.82 12.45
CA GLY A 132 -16.19 -4.74 13.02
C GLY A 132 -15.27 -5.79 12.44
N GLY A 133 -14.14 -6.01 13.11
CA GLY A 133 -13.25 -7.05 12.66
C GLY A 133 -11.84 -6.98 13.21
N ALA A 134 -10.95 -7.59 12.43
CA ALA A 134 -9.56 -7.91 12.72
C ALA A 134 -9.43 -9.08 13.72
N TRP A 135 -10.38 -10.03 13.73
CA TRP A 135 -10.20 -11.24 14.54
C TRP A 135 -9.14 -12.17 13.90
N PRO A 136 -8.23 -12.75 14.71
CA PRO A 136 -7.21 -13.68 14.22
C PRO A 136 -7.82 -15.03 13.79
N PRO A 137 -7.66 -15.46 12.52
CA PRO A 137 -8.29 -16.69 12.01
C PRO A 137 -7.89 -17.95 12.78
N GLY A 138 -6.62 -18.10 13.12
CA GLY A 138 -6.05 -19.30 13.75
C GLY A 138 -6.54 -19.61 15.18
N MET A 139 -7.38 -18.74 15.78
CA MET A 139 -7.93 -19.02 17.11
C MET A 139 -9.14 -19.97 17.11
N PHE A 140 -9.72 -20.23 15.94
CA PHE A 140 -10.88 -21.12 15.81
C PHE A 140 -10.48 -22.42 15.11
N PRO A 141 -11.07 -23.58 15.51
CA PRO A 141 -10.90 -24.82 14.77
C PRO A 141 -11.28 -24.64 13.30
N ASP A 142 -10.43 -25.14 12.39
CA ASP A 142 -10.59 -25.01 10.94
C ASP A 142 -10.79 -23.56 10.47
N GLU A 143 -10.36 -22.58 11.29
CA GLU A 143 -10.54 -21.15 11.06
C GLU A 143 -12.00 -20.75 10.80
N ALA A 144 -12.95 -21.46 11.40
CA ALA A 144 -14.37 -21.37 11.09
C ALA A 144 -15.22 -21.16 12.36
N PRO A 145 -15.30 -19.91 12.87
CA PRO A 145 -16.23 -19.58 13.95
C PRO A 145 -17.70 -19.76 13.51
N THR A 146 -18.58 -20.07 14.46
CA THR A 146 -19.98 -20.37 14.15
C THR A 146 -20.93 -19.23 14.51
N ARG A 147 -22.07 -19.15 13.79
CA ARG A 147 -23.12 -18.14 14.05
C ARG A 147 -23.70 -18.25 15.45
N GLU A 148 -23.84 -19.47 15.97
CA GLU A 148 -24.41 -19.73 17.31
C GLU A 148 -23.58 -19.07 18.41
N MET A 149 -22.28 -18.92 18.23
CA MET A 149 -21.42 -18.24 19.19
C MET A 149 -21.83 -16.76 19.34
N ILE A 150 -22.07 -16.05 18.21
CA ILE A 150 -22.53 -14.66 18.25
C ILE A 150 -24.00 -14.60 18.68
N ASP A 151 -24.87 -15.50 18.20
CA ASP A 151 -26.30 -15.53 18.56
C ASP A 151 -26.50 -15.68 20.08
N ALA A 152 -25.58 -16.34 20.77
CA ALA A 152 -25.62 -16.47 22.24
C ALA A 152 -25.47 -15.11 22.97
N VAL A 153 -24.87 -14.09 22.34
CA VAL A 153 -24.66 -12.78 22.95
C VAL A 153 -25.50 -11.68 22.26
N ILE A 154 -25.79 -11.81 20.96
CA ILE A 154 -26.62 -10.90 20.16
C ILE A 154 -27.35 -11.70 19.06
N ALA A 155 -28.67 -11.83 19.17
CA ALA A 155 -29.50 -12.49 18.16
C ALA A 155 -30.47 -11.56 17.44
N ASP A 156 -30.71 -10.36 17.96
CA ASP A 156 -31.72 -9.40 17.48
C ASP A 156 -31.19 -8.41 16.46
N ARG A 157 -29.89 -8.16 16.45
CA ARG A 157 -29.20 -7.30 15.47
C ARG A 157 -28.23 -8.10 14.59
N PRO A 158 -28.08 -7.76 13.31
CA PRO A 158 -27.11 -8.40 12.44
C PRO A 158 -25.68 -8.02 12.85
N VAL A 159 -24.80 -9.02 12.86
CA VAL A 159 -23.38 -8.87 13.20
C VAL A 159 -22.52 -9.35 12.03
N PHE A 160 -21.53 -8.54 11.64
CA PHE A 160 -20.58 -8.81 10.55
C PHE A 160 -19.17 -8.46 11.03
N LEU A 161 -18.34 -9.49 11.26
CA LEU A 161 -16.97 -9.33 11.77
C LEU A 161 -15.98 -9.88 10.74
N GLN A 162 -15.18 -9.00 10.14
CA GLN A 162 -14.14 -9.39 9.20
C GLN A 162 -12.92 -9.92 9.96
N ASP A 163 -12.22 -10.92 9.42
CA ASP A 163 -10.96 -11.39 9.97
C ASP A 163 -9.79 -10.44 9.65
N GLN A 164 -8.64 -10.70 10.26
CA GLN A 164 -7.42 -9.90 10.10
C GLN A 164 -6.87 -9.94 8.68
N SER A 165 -7.07 -11.04 7.96
CA SER A 165 -6.60 -11.19 6.57
C SER A 165 -7.53 -10.54 5.54
N ALA A 166 -8.74 -10.13 5.94
CA ALA A 166 -9.82 -9.67 5.08
C ALA A 166 -10.39 -10.74 4.11
N HIS A 167 -9.98 -12.00 4.24
CA HIS A 167 -10.43 -13.12 3.42
C HIS A 167 -11.57 -13.94 4.05
N SER A 168 -11.96 -13.64 5.30
CA SER A 168 -13.09 -14.30 5.98
C SER A 168 -13.94 -13.29 6.73
N VAL A 169 -15.23 -13.61 6.89
CA VAL A 169 -16.15 -12.90 7.78
C VAL A 169 -16.90 -13.86 8.66
N TRP A 170 -17.17 -13.44 9.89
CA TRP A 170 -17.98 -14.15 10.87
C TRP A 170 -19.30 -13.41 11.08
N MET A 171 -20.40 -14.08 10.80
CA MET A 171 -21.75 -13.54 10.81
C MET A 171 -22.66 -14.33 11.74
N ASN A 172 -23.59 -13.63 12.40
CA ASN A 172 -24.66 -14.28 13.15
C ASN A 172 -25.83 -14.69 12.25
N THR A 173 -26.78 -15.43 12.79
CA THR A 173 -27.97 -15.89 12.05
C THR A 173 -28.72 -14.72 11.41
N LYS A 174 -28.90 -13.62 12.13
CA LYS A 174 -29.62 -12.43 11.63
C LYS A 174 -28.95 -11.80 10.40
N ALA A 175 -27.64 -11.70 10.41
CA ALA A 175 -26.88 -11.18 9.26
C ALA A 175 -26.92 -12.13 8.06
N LEU A 176 -26.81 -13.45 8.29
CA LEU A 176 -26.94 -14.46 7.24
C LEU A 176 -28.32 -14.46 6.58
N GLU A 177 -29.39 -14.23 7.35
CA GLU A 177 -30.76 -14.10 6.85
C GLU A 177 -30.91 -12.86 5.96
N LEU A 178 -30.48 -11.69 6.47
CA LEU A 178 -30.62 -10.42 5.75
C LEU A 178 -29.79 -10.39 4.46
N SER A 179 -28.62 -11.02 4.46
CA SER A 179 -27.76 -11.12 3.28
C SER A 179 -28.25 -12.17 2.25
N GLY A 180 -29.25 -12.99 2.59
CA GLY A 180 -29.70 -14.09 1.75
C GLY A 180 -28.79 -15.31 1.73
N ILE A 181 -27.67 -15.28 2.47
CA ILE A 181 -26.69 -16.39 2.53
C ILE A 181 -27.34 -17.65 3.10
N MET A 182 -28.32 -17.53 4.00
CA MET A 182 -29.04 -18.69 4.55
C MET A 182 -29.72 -19.57 3.49
N THR A 183 -30.06 -19.03 2.35
CA THR A 183 -30.83 -19.71 1.31
C THR A 183 -30.12 -19.81 -0.04
N VAL A 184 -29.02 -19.12 -0.24
CA VAL A 184 -28.25 -19.15 -1.49
C VAL A 184 -27.61 -20.53 -1.69
N ARG A 185 -27.63 -21.02 -2.91
CA ARG A 185 -26.87 -22.22 -3.28
C ARG A 185 -25.47 -21.83 -3.71
N ASP A 186 -24.47 -22.67 -3.42
CA ASP A 186 -23.08 -22.37 -3.79
C ASP A 186 -22.92 -22.15 -5.30
N ALA A 187 -23.73 -22.85 -6.12
CA ALA A 187 -23.74 -22.68 -7.58
C ALA A 187 -24.31 -21.32 -8.08
N ASP A 188 -24.95 -20.56 -7.20
CA ASP A 188 -25.50 -19.24 -7.51
C ASP A 188 -24.58 -18.09 -7.02
N LEU A 189 -23.46 -18.46 -6.42
CA LEU A 189 -22.41 -17.54 -5.98
C LEU A 189 -21.30 -17.43 -7.05
N PRO A 190 -20.51 -16.34 -7.07
CA PRO A 190 -19.33 -16.26 -7.92
C PRO A 190 -18.37 -17.42 -7.70
N ASP A 191 -17.65 -17.83 -8.73
CA ASP A 191 -16.58 -18.84 -8.62
C ASP A 191 -15.54 -18.37 -7.59
N GLY A 192 -15.06 -19.31 -6.76
CA GLY A 192 -14.16 -19.01 -5.65
C GLY A 192 -14.85 -18.56 -4.36
N SER A 193 -16.18 -18.42 -4.34
CA SER A 193 -16.94 -18.16 -3.12
C SER A 193 -16.96 -19.37 -2.21
N VAL A 194 -16.81 -19.15 -0.89
CA VAL A 194 -16.92 -20.20 0.12
C VAL A 194 -17.93 -19.81 1.20
N VAL A 195 -18.95 -20.64 1.38
CA VAL A 195 -19.87 -20.59 2.52
C VAL A 195 -19.63 -21.84 3.36
N VAL A 196 -19.01 -21.68 4.53
CA VAL A 196 -18.79 -22.81 5.43
C VAL A 196 -20.13 -23.31 5.96
N ARG A 197 -20.39 -24.62 5.86
CA ARG A 197 -21.66 -25.23 6.22
C ARG A 197 -21.49 -26.22 7.38
N ASP A 198 -22.52 -26.30 8.21
CA ASP A 198 -22.62 -27.29 9.30
C ASP A 198 -22.96 -28.70 8.75
N GLU A 199 -23.05 -29.67 9.66
CA GLU A 199 -23.38 -31.07 9.32
C GLU A 199 -24.75 -31.27 8.66
N ASN A 200 -25.64 -30.27 8.77
CA ASN A 200 -26.99 -30.26 8.17
C ASN A 200 -27.00 -29.52 6.82
N GLY A 201 -25.83 -29.04 6.35
CA GLY A 201 -25.68 -28.26 5.14
C GLY A 201 -26.12 -26.79 5.27
N MET A 202 -26.37 -26.30 6.48
CA MET A 202 -26.73 -24.90 6.73
C MET A 202 -25.48 -24.03 6.89
N PRO A 203 -25.50 -22.76 6.43
CA PRO A 203 -24.39 -21.84 6.64
C PRO A 203 -24.01 -21.73 8.13
N SER A 204 -22.77 -22.06 8.46
CA SER A 204 -22.29 -22.13 9.85
C SER A 204 -22.05 -20.75 10.49
N GLY A 205 -21.86 -19.70 9.69
CA GLY A 205 -21.51 -18.36 10.15
C GLY A 205 -20.25 -17.81 9.50
N THR A 206 -19.37 -18.67 9.00
CA THR A 206 -18.16 -18.26 8.30
C THR A 206 -18.36 -18.20 6.80
N ILE A 207 -18.03 -17.06 6.21
CA ILE A 207 -18.10 -16.76 4.77
C ILE A 207 -16.70 -16.35 4.33
N ARG A 208 -16.25 -16.81 3.15
CA ARG A 208 -14.90 -16.50 2.64
C ARG A 208 -14.94 -16.03 1.19
N GLU A 209 -13.86 -15.33 0.80
CA GLU A 209 -13.57 -14.89 -0.55
C GLU A 209 -14.73 -14.09 -1.19
N PHE A 210 -15.10 -14.39 -2.43
CA PHE A 210 -16.12 -13.63 -3.15
C PHE A 210 -17.53 -13.70 -2.55
N ALA A 211 -17.82 -14.69 -1.68
CA ALA A 211 -19.06 -14.73 -0.92
C ALA A 211 -19.17 -13.55 0.06
N ILE A 212 -18.06 -12.95 0.49
CA ILE A 212 -18.05 -11.76 1.35
C ILE A 212 -18.70 -10.57 0.63
N GLY A 213 -18.35 -10.34 -0.65
CA GLY A 213 -18.97 -9.31 -1.47
C GLY A 213 -20.48 -9.48 -1.59
N TYR A 214 -20.93 -10.73 -1.76
CA TYR A 214 -22.36 -11.05 -1.78
C TYR A 214 -23.05 -10.71 -0.43
N ALA A 215 -22.46 -11.04 0.69
CA ALA A 215 -22.99 -10.73 2.01
C ALA A 215 -23.05 -9.22 2.30
N ARG A 216 -22.05 -8.46 1.86
CA ARG A 216 -21.95 -7.00 2.07
C ARG A 216 -23.07 -6.18 1.43
N ARG A 217 -23.74 -6.68 0.39
CA ARG A 217 -24.82 -5.94 -0.29
C ARG A 217 -26.00 -5.59 0.61
N SER A 218 -26.19 -6.31 1.69
CA SER A 218 -27.26 -6.05 2.67
C SER A 218 -26.86 -5.08 3.77
N MET A 219 -25.58 -4.71 3.83
CA MET A 219 -25.10 -3.75 4.83
C MET A 219 -25.50 -2.33 4.44
N PRO A 220 -25.81 -1.47 5.42
CA PRO A 220 -26.06 -0.07 5.14
C PRO A 220 -24.78 0.62 4.64
N GLU A 221 -24.95 1.61 3.77
CA GLU A 221 -23.85 2.52 3.44
C GLU A 221 -23.46 3.34 4.68
N PHE A 222 -22.16 3.56 4.84
CA PHE A 222 -21.67 4.41 5.92
C PHE A 222 -21.97 5.88 5.62
N PRO A 223 -22.31 6.68 6.65
CA PRO A 223 -22.53 8.12 6.46
C PRO A 223 -21.33 8.81 5.81
N GLN A 224 -21.57 9.63 4.79
CA GLN A 224 -20.51 10.38 4.12
C GLN A 224 -19.68 11.25 5.10
N SER A 225 -20.30 11.74 6.16
CA SER A 225 -19.61 12.49 7.23
C SER A 225 -18.57 11.63 7.97
N GLU A 226 -18.85 10.33 8.16
CA GLU A 226 -17.87 9.38 8.75
C GLU A 226 -16.72 9.14 7.77
N MET A 227 -16.99 8.98 6.46
CA MET A 227 -15.95 8.81 5.45
C MET A 227 -15.03 10.04 5.36
N VAL A 228 -15.58 11.25 5.40
CA VAL A 228 -14.80 12.50 5.45
C VAL A 228 -13.96 12.58 6.73
N ALA A 229 -14.53 12.21 7.88
CA ALA A 229 -13.79 12.19 9.15
C ALA A 229 -12.67 11.14 9.12
N THR A 230 -12.92 9.95 8.53
CA THR A 230 -11.94 8.91 8.27
C THR A 230 -10.77 9.44 7.44
N ALA A 231 -11.06 10.07 6.30
CA ALA A 231 -10.03 10.62 5.41
C ALA A 231 -9.19 11.70 6.10
N ARG A 232 -9.81 12.60 6.86
CA ARG A 232 -9.10 13.61 7.66
C ARG A 232 -8.24 12.96 8.75
N GLY A 233 -8.75 11.92 9.40
CA GLY A 233 -8.06 11.23 10.48
C GLY A 233 -6.82 10.48 10.02
N PHE A 234 -6.93 9.65 8.98
CA PHE A 234 -5.75 8.92 8.50
C PHE A 234 -4.71 9.85 7.86
N GLN A 235 -5.11 10.93 7.19
CA GLN A 235 -4.16 11.94 6.70
C GLN A 235 -3.31 12.52 7.84
N ALA A 236 -3.92 12.90 8.95
CA ALA A 236 -3.22 13.42 10.11
C ALA A 236 -2.28 12.36 10.74
N LEU A 237 -2.73 11.11 10.84
CA LEU A 237 -1.92 9.98 11.31
C LEU A 237 -0.72 9.74 10.39
N PHE A 238 -0.92 9.71 9.09
CA PHE A 238 0.16 9.49 8.12
C PHE A 238 1.21 10.59 8.17
N HIS A 239 0.79 11.85 8.25
CA HIS A 239 1.73 12.96 8.43
C HIS A 239 2.55 12.83 9.72
N SER A 240 1.97 12.34 10.82
CA SER A 240 2.71 12.14 12.07
C SER A 240 3.78 11.04 11.98
N LEU A 241 3.63 10.12 11.03
CA LEU A 241 4.57 9.04 10.72
C LEU A 241 5.55 9.40 9.59
N GLY A 242 5.40 10.58 8.98
CA GLY A 242 6.25 11.01 7.87
C GLY A 242 5.80 10.51 6.50
N ILE A 243 4.61 9.94 6.38
CA ILE A 243 4.03 9.46 5.11
C ILE A 243 3.42 10.66 4.38
N THR A 244 3.91 10.93 3.16
CA THR A 244 3.45 12.04 2.30
C THR A 244 2.69 11.57 1.07
N SER A 245 2.83 10.31 0.71
CA SER A 245 2.14 9.74 -0.46
C SER A 245 1.69 8.31 -0.17
N VAL A 246 0.53 7.94 -0.73
CA VAL A 246 -0.02 6.60 -0.55
C VAL A 246 -0.68 6.09 -1.84
N LYS A 247 -0.78 4.76 -1.98
CA LYS A 247 -1.70 4.13 -2.92
C LYS A 247 -2.70 3.28 -2.15
N ALA A 248 -3.95 3.73 -2.14
CA ALA A 248 -5.06 2.98 -1.57
C ALA A 248 -5.48 1.86 -2.51
N ALA A 249 -5.54 0.64 -2.01
CA ALA A 249 -6.04 -0.53 -2.71
C ALA A 249 -7.54 -0.73 -2.42
N ALA A 250 -8.27 -1.29 -3.41
CA ALA A 250 -9.68 -1.63 -3.31
C ALA A 250 -10.62 -0.46 -2.94
N GLY A 251 -10.43 0.72 -3.56
CA GLY A 251 -11.26 1.90 -3.33
C GLY A 251 -12.70 1.77 -3.86
N TYR A 252 -13.59 2.60 -3.31
CA TYR A 252 -15.00 2.71 -3.68
C TYR A 252 -15.39 4.17 -3.90
N GLN A 253 -16.58 4.42 -4.51
CA GLN A 253 -17.05 5.79 -4.79
C GLN A 253 -17.15 6.65 -3.54
N SER A 254 -17.63 6.12 -2.42
CA SER A 254 -17.72 6.85 -1.14
C SER A 254 -16.37 7.36 -0.63
N HIS A 255 -15.29 6.64 -0.93
CA HIS A 255 -13.91 7.06 -0.60
C HIS A 255 -13.47 8.23 -1.47
N ILE A 256 -13.78 8.17 -2.79
CA ILE A 256 -13.52 9.26 -3.73
C ILE A 256 -14.25 10.52 -3.29
N ASP A 257 -15.54 10.42 -2.96
CA ASP A 257 -16.37 11.54 -2.52
C ASP A 257 -15.85 12.16 -1.23
N ALA A 258 -15.29 11.36 -0.31
CA ALA A 258 -14.69 11.85 0.93
C ALA A 258 -13.41 12.67 0.67
N VAL A 259 -12.52 12.15 -0.17
CA VAL A 259 -11.29 12.88 -0.55
C VAL A 259 -11.63 14.16 -1.31
N HIS A 260 -12.60 14.07 -2.23
CA HIS A 260 -13.04 15.22 -3.02
C HIS A 260 -13.63 16.33 -2.13
N ALA A 261 -14.45 15.96 -1.14
CA ALA A 261 -14.99 16.92 -0.17
C ALA A 261 -13.90 17.66 0.63
N LEU A 262 -12.84 16.96 1.05
CA LEU A 262 -11.68 17.58 1.70
C LEU A 262 -10.86 18.45 0.75
N ASN A 263 -10.70 18.00 -0.51
CA ASN A 263 -10.02 18.79 -1.54
C ASN A 263 -10.74 20.11 -1.83
N ASP A 264 -12.06 20.08 -1.98
CA ASP A 264 -12.89 21.28 -2.20
C ASP A 264 -12.85 22.23 -1.01
N ALA A 265 -12.70 21.71 0.20
CA ALA A 265 -12.51 22.50 1.42
C ALA A 265 -11.06 23.05 1.55
N GLY A 266 -10.11 22.66 0.69
CA GLY A 266 -8.69 22.99 0.79
C GLY A 266 -7.97 22.29 1.95
N GLU A 267 -8.54 21.22 2.49
CA GLU A 267 -8.03 20.47 3.62
C GLU A 267 -7.20 19.24 3.21
N TRP A 268 -7.30 18.81 1.94
CA TRP A 268 -6.56 17.63 1.46
C TRP A 268 -5.09 17.97 1.22
N LYS A 269 -4.18 17.28 1.94
CA LYS A 269 -2.73 17.52 1.96
C LYS A 269 -1.93 16.22 1.87
N LEU A 270 -2.45 15.22 1.17
CA LEU A 270 -1.79 13.92 0.99
C LEU A 270 -1.83 13.55 -0.50
N ARG A 271 -0.70 13.12 -1.07
CA ARG A 271 -0.73 12.56 -2.43
C ARG A 271 -1.28 11.14 -2.36
N MET A 272 -2.44 10.93 -2.97
CA MET A 272 -3.10 9.63 -2.98
C MET A 272 -3.39 9.17 -4.40
N HIS A 273 -2.88 8.00 -4.73
CA HIS A 273 -3.38 7.18 -5.83
C HIS A 273 -4.39 6.18 -5.28
N MET A 274 -5.43 5.85 -6.03
CA MET A 274 -6.43 4.86 -5.61
C MET A 274 -6.70 3.87 -6.75
N ALA A 275 -6.68 2.59 -6.42
CA ALA A 275 -7.13 1.53 -7.30
C ALA A 275 -8.54 1.11 -6.87
N MET A 276 -9.51 1.31 -7.75
CA MET A 276 -10.90 0.90 -7.53
C MET A 276 -10.99 -0.62 -7.50
N SER A 277 -11.77 -1.15 -6.56
CA SER A 277 -12.07 -2.58 -6.53
C SER A 277 -12.74 -3.00 -7.84
N PHE A 278 -12.21 -4.04 -8.47
CA PHE A 278 -12.72 -4.57 -9.73
C PHE A 278 -12.75 -6.10 -9.67
N ASN A 279 -13.89 -6.67 -9.94
CA ASN A 279 -14.07 -8.11 -10.05
C ASN A 279 -14.80 -8.44 -11.35
N TYR A 280 -14.09 -9.01 -12.32
CA TYR A 280 -14.64 -9.38 -13.63
C TYR A 280 -15.83 -10.34 -13.54
N TYR A 281 -15.88 -11.16 -12.49
CA TYR A 281 -16.93 -12.14 -12.24
C TYR A 281 -17.88 -11.74 -11.10
N ASP A 282 -17.95 -10.44 -10.75
CA ASP A 282 -18.86 -9.99 -9.71
C ASP A 282 -20.31 -10.32 -10.06
N ALA A 283 -20.97 -11.07 -9.18
CA ALA A 283 -22.39 -11.39 -9.33
C ALA A 283 -23.32 -10.22 -8.94
N GLY A 284 -22.77 -9.15 -8.37
CA GLY A 284 -23.52 -8.01 -7.83
C GLY A 284 -23.58 -6.79 -8.71
N ASN A 285 -22.47 -6.52 -9.37
CA ASN A 285 -22.36 -5.42 -10.32
C ASN A 285 -21.99 -5.99 -11.68
N THR A 286 -22.67 -5.57 -12.71
CA THR A 286 -22.30 -5.95 -14.07
C THR A 286 -20.92 -5.38 -14.42
N LEU A 287 -20.24 -5.98 -15.39
CA LEU A 287 -18.99 -5.46 -15.91
C LEU A 287 -19.13 -3.98 -16.34
N ASP A 288 -20.21 -3.64 -17.01
CA ASP A 288 -20.46 -2.26 -17.47
C ASP A 288 -20.60 -1.28 -16.29
N GLU A 289 -21.31 -1.64 -15.23
CA GLU A 289 -21.45 -0.81 -14.02
C GLU A 289 -20.10 -0.58 -13.35
N GLN A 290 -19.27 -1.61 -13.21
CA GLN A 290 -17.92 -1.47 -12.66
C GLN A 290 -17.03 -0.57 -13.54
N LEU A 291 -17.05 -0.79 -14.85
CA LEU A 291 -16.29 0.02 -15.80
C LEU A 291 -16.76 1.47 -15.82
N ASP A 292 -18.07 1.73 -15.69
CA ASP A 292 -18.61 3.08 -15.62
C ASP A 292 -18.22 3.78 -14.32
N ALA A 293 -18.19 3.07 -13.18
CA ALA A 293 -17.67 3.61 -11.93
C ALA A 293 -16.19 4.02 -12.06
N ILE A 294 -15.37 3.16 -12.66
CA ILE A 294 -13.95 3.44 -12.88
C ILE A 294 -13.72 4.56 -13.90
N ARG A 295 -14.55 4.66 -14.94
CA ARG A 295 -14.52 5.81 -15.85
C ARG A 295 -14.88 7.09 -15.11
N GLY A 296 -15.95 7.04 -14.31
CA GLY A 296 -16.43 8.15 -13.48
C GLY A 296 -15.38 8.67 -12.51
N ALA A 297 -14.60 7.77 -11.90
CA ALA A 297 -13.51 8.13 -11.01
C ALA A 297 -12.49 9.10 -11.64
N GLY A 298 -12.29 9.02 -12.96
CA GLY A 298 -11.40 9.94 -13.68
C GLY A 298 -11.83 11.40 -13.63
N ASN A 299 -13.08 11.71 -13.31
CA ASN A 299 -13.58 13.08 -13.16
C ASN A 299 -13.11 13.75 -11.84
N TYR A 300 -12.57 12.97 -10.91
CA TYR A 300 -12.15 13.43 -9.58
C TYR A 300 -10.63 13.57 -9.45
N VAL A 301 -9.88 13.49 -10.55
CA VAL A 301 -8.43 13.71 -10.54
C VAL A 301 -8.12 15.15 -10.15
N THR A 302 -7.25 15.31 -9.16
CA THR A 302 -6.72 16.61 -8.73
C THR A 302 -5.18 16.56 -8.73
N GLU A 303 -4.51 17.63 -8.29
CA GLU A 303 -3.05 17.66 -8.19
C GLU A 303 -2.50 16.56 -7.26
N PHE A 304 -3.23 16.21 -6.20
CA PHE A 304 -2.78 15.26 -5.18
C PHE A 304 -3.74 14.06 -4.99
N PHE A 305 -4.68 13.85 -5.90
CA PHE A 305 -5.55 12.70 -5.86
C PHE A 305 -5.80 12.14 -7.26
N ASP A 306 -5.45 10.86 -7.45
CA ASP A 306 -5.65 10.13 -8.70
C ASP A 306 -6.33 8.78 -8.45
N PRO A 307 -7.67 8.68 -8.59
CA PRO A 307 -8.40 7.43 -8.39
C PRO A 307 -8.44 6.55 -9.67
N ARG A 308 -7.47 6.69 -10.57
CA ARG A 308 -7.45 6.00 -11.86
C ARG A 308 -6.71 4.67 -11.80
N GLY A 309 -7.28 3.66 -11.17
CA GLY A 309 -6.70 2.33 -11.12
C GLY A 309 -7.74 1.23 -10.94
N PHE A 310 -7.38 0.01 -11.34
CA PHE A 310 -8.06 -1.24 -11.02
C PHE A 310 -7.28 -1.98 -9.95
N LYS A 311 -7.96 -2.49 -8.92
CA LYS A 311 -7.44 -3.55 -8.05
C LYS A 311 -8.12 -4.85 -8.42
N ILE A 312 -7.34 -5.85 -8.80
CA ILE A 312 -7.80 -7.21 -9.05
C ILE A 312 -7.07 -8.19 -8.13
N PHE A 313 -7.68 -9.34 -7.88
CA PHE A 313 -7.12 -10.44 -7.11
C PHE A 313 -6.83 -11.60 -8.04
N MET A 314 -5.56 -12.06 -8.11
CA MET A 314 -5.15 -13.18 -8.96
C MET A 314 -5.32 -14.51 -8.24
N ASP A 315 -5.03 -14.52 -6.95
CA ASP A 315 -5.01 -15.70 -6.09
C ASP A 315 -5.40 -15.34 -4.65
N GLY A 316 -5.46 -16.33 -3.78
CA GLY A 316 -5.57 -16.16 -2.33
C GLY A 316 -4.19 -16.10 -1.66
N THR A 317 -4.06 -16.68 -0.45
CA THR A 317 -2.83 -16.61 0.33
C THR A 317 -2.18 -17.98 0.54
N PRO A 318 -0.83 -18.06 0.65
CA PRO A 318 -0.14 -19.33 0.84
C PRO A 318 -0.53 -20.11 2.11
N PRO A 319 -0.78 -19.50 3.28
CA PRO A 319 -1.19 -20.25 4.47
C PRO A 319 -2.45 -21.11 4.27
N THR A 320 -3.39 -20.65 3.45
CA THR A 320 -4.61 -21.39 3.09
C THR A 320 -4.40 -22.32 1.87
N ARG A 321 -3.20 -22.35 1.31
CA ARG A 321 -2.84 -23.04 0.05
C ARG A 321 -3.60 -22.51 -1.16
N GLU A 322 -3.90 -21.22 -1.16
CA GLU A 322 -4.65 -20.55 -2.24
C GLU A 322 -3.75 -19.65 -3.08
N GLY A 323 -2.52 -19.33 -2.66
CA GLY A 323 -1.53 -18.70 -3.53
C GLY A 323 -1.25 -19.57 -4.76
N TRP A 324 -1.35 -19.03 -5.97
CA TRP A 324 -1.16 -19.79 -7.21
C TRP A 324 0.32 -19.94 -7.53
N THR A 325 0.83 -21.19 -7.44
CA THR A 325 2.25 -21.52 -7.52
C THR A 325 2.61 -22.28 -8.81
N VAL A 326 3.86 -22.12 -9.27
CA VAL A 326 4.40 -22.87 -10.43
C VAL A 326 4.56 -24.34 -10.08
N ASP A 327 5.14 -24.63 -8.92
CA ASP A 327 5.25 -25.99 -8.39
C ASP A 327 4.08 -26.28 -7.43
N PRO A 328 3.63 -27.54 -7.30
CA PRO A 328 2.56 -27.87 -6.38
C PRO A 328 3.00 -27.66 -4.92
N TYR A 329 2.04 -27.38 -4.05
CA TYR A 329 2.28 -27.32 -2.61
C TYR A 329 2.86 -28.63 -2.06
N PRO A 330 3.83 -28.58 -1.14
CA PRO A 330 4.50 -29.75 -0.60
C PRO A 330 3.51 -30.84 -0.14
N GLY A 331 3.69 -32.07 -0.66
CA GLY A 331 2.87 -33.23 -0.32
C GLY A 331 1.47 -33.25 -0.94
N THR A 332 1.21 -32.41 -1.92
CA THR A 332 -0.07 -32.34 -2.66
C THR A 332 0.15 -32.26 -4.17
N ASP A 333 -0.92 -32.39 -4.95
CA ASP A 333 -0.94 -32.09 -6.39
C ASP A 333 -1.55 -30.70 -6.67
N SER A 334 -1.84 -29.91 -5.60
CA SER A 334 -2.47 -28.60 -5.73
C SER A 334 -1.44 -27.52 -6.01
N HIS A 335 -1.75 -26.64 -6.96
CA HIS A 335 -1.00 -25.43 -7.27
C HIS A 335 -1.63 -24.16 -6.68
N GLY A 336 -2.59 -24.29 -5.78
CA GLY A 336 -3.39 -23.19 -5.27
C GLY A 336 -4.61 -22.88 -6.15
N VAL A 337 -5.13 -21.68 -6.02
CA VAL A 337 -6.29 -21.21 -6.80
C VAL A 337 -5.90 -20.00 -7.64
N HIS A 338 -6.62 -19.78 -8.74
CA HIS A 338 -6.53 -18.55 -9.51
C HIS A 338 -7.93 -18.11 -9.92
N TYR A 339 -8.14 -16.79 -9.90
CA TYR A 339 -9.45 -16.22 -10.22
C TYR A 339 -9.54 -15.79 -11.69
N TYR A 340 -8.41 -15.50 -12.33
CA TYR A 340 -8.34 -15.08 -13.73
C TYR A 340 -7.35 -15.92 -14.52
N GLY A 341 -7.80 -16.40 -15.67
CA GLY A 341 -6.93 -17.05 -16.65
C GLY A 341 -6.21 -16.04 -17.56
N PRO A 342 -5.26 -16.50 -18.41
CA PRO A 342 -4.52 -15.60 -19.31
C PRO A 342 -5.41 -14.80 -20.27
N ALA A 343 -6.56 -15.33 -20.71
CA ALA A 343 -7.50 -14.64 -21.59
C ALA A 343 -8.22 -13.50 -20.88
N ASP A 344 -8.61 -13.72 -19.61
CA ASP A 344 -9.27 -12.70 -18.79
C ASP A 344 -8.31 -11.56 -18.49
N LEU A 345 -7.08 -11.89 -18.09
CA LEU A 345 -6.03 -10.90 -17.86
C LEU A 345 -5.80 -10.04 -19.10
N ARG A 346 -5.67 -10.66 -20.27
CA ARG A 346 -5.51 -9.89 -21.50
C ARG A 346 -6.68 -8.91 -21.71
N THR A 347 -7.91 -9.35 -21.46
CA THR A 347 -9.09 -8.49 -21.56
C THR A 347 -9.05 -7.34 -20.56
N ILE A 348 -8.82 -7.63 -19.28
CA ILE A 348 -8.77 -6.64 -18.20
C ILE A 348 -7.67 -5.60 -18.46
N TYR A 349 -6.46 -6.04 -18.81
CA TYR A 349 -5.33 -5.15 -19.05
C TYR A 349 -5.51 -4.32 -20.33
N THR A 350 -6.15 -4.87 -21.38
CA THR A 350 -6.52 -4.10 -22.58
C THR A 350 -7.52 -3.01 -22.22
N LEU A 351 -8.61 -3.34 -21.54
CA LEU A 351 -9.62 -2.38 -21.10
C LEU A 351 -9.01 -1.27 -20.23
N ALA A 352 -8.18 -1.64 -19.27
CA ALA A 352 -7.51 -0.67 -18.40
C ALA A 352 -6.60 0.28 -19.21
N THR A 353 -5.81 -0.27 -20.13
CA THR A 353 -4.90 0.53 -20.97
C THR A 353 -5.66 1.48 -21.89
N GLU A 354 -6.73 1.02 -22.55
CA GLU A 354 -7.58 1.85 -23.41
C GLU A 354 -8.32 2.95 -22.64
N MET A 355 -8.57 2.73 -21.34
CA MET A 355 -9.17 3.72 -20.45
C MET A 355 -8.17 4.66 -19.81
N ASP A 356 -6.87 4.54 -20.07
CA ASP A 356 -5.77 5.25 -19.39
C ASP A 356 -5.79 4.97 -17.86
N ARG A 357 -5.84 3.69 -17.49
CA ARG A 357 -5.90 3.20 -16.10
C ARG A 357 -4.82 2.20 -15.82
N THR A 358 -4.31 2.19 -14.58
CA THR A 358 -3.37 1.17 -14.12
C THR A 358 -4.12 -0.06 -13.57
N VAL A 359 -3.52 -1.24 -13.69
CA VAL A 359 -3.95 -2.44 -12.98
C VAL A 359 -2.96 -2.72 -11.86
N MET A 360 -3.47 -2.88 -10.66
CA MET A 360 -2.82 -3.33 -9.44
C MET A 360 -3.33 -4.74 -9.15
N ALA A 361 -2.50 -5.76 -9.39
CA ALA A 361 -2.91 -7.16 -9.33
C ALA A 361 -2.33 -7.85 -8.10
N HIS A 362 -3.20 -8.26 -7.15
CA HIS A 362 -2.80 -9.11 -6.02
C HIS A 362 -2.19 -10.41 -6.53
N GLY A 363 -0.99 -10.76 -6.11
CA GLY A 363 -0.33 -11.99 -6.47
C GLY A 363 0.67 -12.44 -5.41
N THR A 364 0.34 -13.51 -4.69
CA THR A 364 1.15 -14.06 -3.60
C THR A 364 1.98 -15.25 -4.05
N GLY A 365 1.46 -16.05 -4.99
CA GLY A 365 2.18 -17.16 -5.60
C GLY A 365 2.97 -16.75 -6.84
N ASP A 366 4.06 -17.43 -7.12
CA ASP A 366 4.95 -17.13 -8.24
C ASP A 366 4.31 -17.36 -9.62
N ARG A 367 3.30 -18.22 -9.72
CA ARG A 367 2.51 -18.37 -10.95
C ARG A 367 1.64 -17.15 -11.21
N SER A 368 1.00 -16.60 -10.18
CA SER A 368 0.24 -15.35 -10.30
C SER A 368 1.10 -14.20 -10.81
N VAL A 369 2.29 -14.02 -10.21
CA VAL A 369 3.25 -13.00 -10.65
C VAL A 369 3.64 -13.22 -12.12
N ARG A 370 3.96 -14.45 -12.51
CA ARG A 370 4.32 -14.80 -13.90
C ARG A 370 3.23 -14.45 -14.90
N GLU A 371 1.97 -14.79 -14.60
CA GLU A 371 0.86 -14.54 -15.52
C GLU A 371 0.54 -13.03 -15.63
N VAL A 372 0.71 -12.28 -14.55
CA VAL A 372 0.62 -10.81 -14.60
C VAL A 372 1.73 -10.22 -15.47
N LEU A 373 2.98 -10.68 -15.32
CA LEU A 373 4.09 -10.23 -16.18
C LEU A 373 3.85 -10.59 -17.66
N ASN A 374 3.30 -11.78 -17.93
CA ASN A 374 2.93 -12.21 -19.30
C ASN A 374 1.88 -11.26 -19.90
N ALA A 375 0.86 -10.87 -19.11
CA ALA A 375 -0.16 -9.93 -19.55
C ALA A 375 0.42 -8.53 -19.83
N ILE A 376 1.27 -8.01 -18.94
CA ILE A 376 1.95 -6.72 -19.11
C ILE A 376 2.83 -6.72 -20.37
N GLU A 377 3.60 -7.77 -20.59
CA GLU A 377 4.46 -7.92 -21.77
C GLU A 377 3.63 -7.89 -23.07
N ALA A 378 2.52 -8.65 -23.09
CA ALA A 378 1.61 -8.67 -24.23
C ALA A 378 0.98 -7.28 -24.51
N ILE A 379 0.53 -6.60 -23.45
CA ILE A 379 -0.03 -5.24 -23.59
C ILE A 379 1.01 -4.23 -24.07
N LYS A 380 2.24 -4.29 -23.57
CA LYS A 380 3.33 -3.42 -24.07
C LYS A 380 3.63 -3.65 -25.54
N ALA A 381 3.51 -4.89 -26.02
CA ALA A 381 3.68 -5.21 -27.45
C ALA A 381 2.52 -4.65 -28.29
N ASP A 382 1.29 -4.74 -27.81
CA ASP A 382 0.09 -4.26 -28.52
C ASP A 382 -0.06 -2.73 -28.45
N HIS A 383 0.40 -2.10 -27.35
CA HIS A 383 0.28 -0.66 -27.07
C HIS A 383 1.67 -0.04 -26.77
N PRO A 384 2.63 -0.04 -27.72
CA PRO A 384 4.03 0.35 -27.48
C PRO A 384 4.21 1.83 -27.09
N ASN A 385 3.20 2.67 -27.32
CA ASN A 385 3.23 4.09 -26.95
C ASN A 385 2.52 4.39 -25.63
N SER A 386 1.97 3.36 -24.95
CA SER A 386 1.35 3.54 -23.63
C SER A 386 2.41 3.73 -22.56
N ASN A 387 2.21 4.72 -21.71
CA ASN A 387 3.03 4.97 -20.51
C ASN A 387 2.40 4.36 -19.25
N ILE A 388 1.30 3.61 -19.38
CA ILE A 388 0.62 3.00 -18.26
C ILE A 388 1.51 1.94 -17.61
N ARG A 389 1.70 2.03 -16.29
CA ARG A 389 2.47 1.08 -15.50
C ARG A 389 1.54 0.18 -14.71
N HIS A 390 1.14 -0.93 -15.33
CA HIS A 390 0.51 -2.02 -14.59
C HIS A 390 1.55 -2.72 -13.74
N HIS A 391 1.16 -3.28 -12.59
CA HIS A 391 2.11 -3.98 -11.74
C HIS A 391 1.43 -5.09 -10.91
N PRO A 392 2.11 -6.22 -10.68
CA PRO A 392 1.73 -7.16 -9.66
C PRO A 392 2.04 -6.55 -8.29
N THR A 393 1.24 -6.87 -7.29
CA THR A 393 1.44 -6.44 -5.91
C THR A 393 1.68 -7.64 -5.00
N HIS A 394 2.11 -7.38 -3.78
CA HIS A 394 2.59 -8.36 -2.81
C HIS A 394 3.86 -9.05 -3.27
N ASN A 395 3.84 -9.68 -4.44
CA ASN A 395 4.98 -10.41 -5.00
C ASN A 395 5.63 -11.34 -3.96
N GLY A 396 4.77 -12.06 -3.23
CA GLY A 396 5.18 -12.90 -2.11
C GLY A 396 6.25 -13.90 -2.52
N LEU A 397 5.96 -14.72 -3.53
CA LEU A 397 6.93 -15.54 -4.22
C LEU A 397 7.17 -15.00 -5.62
N ILE A 398 8.41 -15.02 -6.06
CA ILE A 398 8.82 -14.71 -7.44
C ILE A 398 9.76 -15.83 -7.90
N HIS A 399 9.44 -16.46 -9.01
CA HIS A 399 10.33 -17.45 -9.62
C HIS A 399 11.61 -16.78 -10.13
N ASP A 400 12.76 -17.46 -10.06
CA ASP A 400 14.05 -16.88 -10.45
C ASP A 400 14.07 -16.37 -11.89
N ASP A 401 13.41 -17.07 -12.81
CA ASP A 401 13.32 -16.68 -14.22
C ASP A 401 12.52 -15.37 -14.44
N ASP A 402 11.71 -14.95 -13.47
CA ASP A 402 10.82 -13.81 -13.61
C ASP A 402 11.41 -12.52 -12.99
N ILE A 403 12.44 -12.60 -12.14
CA ILE A 403 13.02 -11.43 -11.48
C ILE A 403 13.55 -10.41 -12.49
N ALA A 404 14.33 -10.87 -13.48
CA ALA A 404 14.91 -9.99 -14.49
C ALA A 404 13.85 -9.29 -15.36
N ARG A 405 12.69 -9.93 -15.56
CA ARG A 405 11.58 -9.40 -16.37
C ARG A 405 11.00 -8.10 -15.81
N PHE A 406 11.00 -7.91 -14.49
CA PHE A 406 10.57 -6.63 -13.91
C PHE A 406 11.38 -5.47 -14.48
N LYS A 407 12.71 -5.59 -14.48
CA LYS A 407 13.58 -4.54 -15.03
C LYS A 407 13.41 -4.39 -16.54
N GLU A 408 13.30 -5.47 -17.29
CA GLU A 408 13.07 -5.46 -18.74
C GLU A 408 11.75 -4.78 -19.10
N LEU A 409 10.73 -4.95 -18.26
CA LEU A 409 9.42 -4.31 -18.38
C LEU A 409 9.37 -2.91 -17.76
N GLY A 410 10.46 -2.42 -17.14
CA GLY A 410 10.52 -1.12 -16.47
C GLY A 410 9.63 -1.05 -15.24
N LEU A 411 9.54 -2.13 -14.48
CA LEU A 411 8.73 -2.26 -13.28
C LEU A 411 9.61 -2.31 -12.03
N THR A 412 9.08 -1.77 -10.93
CA THR A 412 9.61 -1.94 -9.58
C THR A 412 8.84 -3.06 -8.89
N ILE A 413 9.52 -3.93 -8.17
CA ILE A 413 8.91 -5.02 -7.42
C ILE A 413 8.33 -4.46 -6.11
N GLU A 414 7.02 -4.46 -5.98
CA GLU A 414 6.34 -4.10 -4.74
C GLU A 414 6.28 -5.29 -3.79
N LEU A 415 6.71 -5.10 -2.55
CA LEU A 415 6.68 -6.11 -1.49
C LEU A 415 5.74 -5.63 -0.37
N SER A 416 4.61 -6.34 -0.16
CA SER A 416 3.59 -6.03 0.86
C SER A 416 2.68 -7.21 1.21
N PRO A 417 2.23 -7.41 2.45
CA PRO A 417 2.98 -7.01 3.61
C PRO A 417 4.26 -7.81 3.64
N ILE A 418 5.26 -7.33 4.32
CA ILE A 418 6.42 -8.18 4.52
C ILE A 418 6.09 -9.11 5.70
N VAL A 419 6.08 -10.40 5.43
CA VAL A 419 5.97 -11.43 6.48
C VAL A 419 7.33 -11.48 7.18
N TRP A 420 7.45 -10.76 8.31
CA TRP A 420 8.76 -10.34 8.79
C TRP A 420 9.11 -10.93 10.11
N PHE A 421 8.09 -11.38 10.84
CA PHE A 421 8.29 -11.81 12.20
C PHE A 421 8.18 -13.32 12.30
N PRO A 422 8.97 -13.95 13.16
CA PRO A 422 8.72 -15.31 13.60
C PRO A 422 7.45 -15.33 14.47
N ALA A 423 6.32 -14.99 13.85
CA ALA A 423 4.99 -15.03 14.43
C ALA A 423 4.27 -16.32 14.00
N GLU A 424 3.10 -16.60 14.57
CA GLU A 424 2.29 -17.76 14.20
C GLU A 424 1.96 -17.80 12.69
N THR A 425 1.80 -16.63 12.06
CA THR A 425 1.61 -16.53 10.61
C THR A 425 2.80 -17.08 9.84
N VAL A 426 4.06 -16.73 10.23
CA VAL A 426 5.27 -17.26 9.58
C VAL A 426 5.37 -18.76 9.75
N LYS A 427 4.99 -19.28 10.92
CA LYS A 427 4.95 -20.72 11.16
C LYS A 427 3.94 -21.41 10.25
N SER A 428 2.76 -20.82 10.07
CA SER A 428 1.75 -21.33 9.12
C SER A 428 2.31 -21.38 7.68
N PHE A 429 3.07 -20.37 7.25
CA PHE A 429 3.78 -20.40 5.97
C PHE A 429 4.83 -21.51 5.92
N GLU A 430 5.64 -21.70 6.98
CA GLU A 430 6.64 -22.76 7.03
C GLU A 430 6.01 -24.16 6.94
N ASP A 431 4.90 -24.37 7.63
CA ASP A 431 4.16 -25.64 7.65
C ASP A 431 3.58 -25.98 6.27
N VAL A 432 3.12 -24.98 5.54
CA VAL A 432 2.46 -25.14 4.23
C VAL A 432 3.45 -25.14 3.06
N MET A 433 4.44 -24.27 3.07
CA MET A 433 5.35 -24.02 1.94
C MET A 433 6.74 -24.59 2.14
N GLY A 434 7.12 -24.92 3.37
CA GLY A 434 8.47 -25.29 3.74
C GLY A 434 9.40 -24.09 3.92
N ARG A 435 10.42 -24.27 4.76
CA ARG A 435 11.33 -23.20 5.19
C ARG A 435 12.09 -22.50 4.05
N LEU A 436 12.43 -23.21 2.98
CA LEU A 436 13.14 -22.60 1.84
C LEU A 436 12.26 -21.61 1.08
N ASN A 437 10.98 -21.92 0.93
CA ASN A 437 10.04 -21.01 0.28
C ASN A 437 9.75 -19.79 1.15
N VAL A 438 9.65 -19.98 2.48
CA VAL A 438 9.54 -18.85 3.41
C VAL A 438 10.79 -17.95 3.38
N ALA A 439 12.00 -18.52 3.25
CA ALA A 439 13.23 -17.74 3.11
C ALA A 439 13.27 -16.90 1.82
N ASN A 440 12.53 -17.31 0.80
CA ASN A 440 12.40 -16.59 -0.48
C ASN A 440 11.16 -15.71 -0.54
N TYR A 441 10.21 -15.90 0.36
CA TYR A 441 9.00 -15.10 0.42
C TYR A 441 9.33 -13.66 0.83
N THR A 442 8.95 -12.69 0.01
CA THR A 442 9.28 -11.27 0.21
C THR A 442 10.73 -11.02 0.63
N ASN A 443 11.70 -11.61 -0.09
CA ASN A 443 13.12 -11.48 0.22
C ASN A 443 13.76 -10.29 -0.52
N PRO A 444 13.89 -9.10 0.10
CA PRO A 444 14.41 -7.91 -0.56
C PRO A 444 15.87 -8.05 -0.97
N ARG A 445 16.72 -8.73 -0.16
CA ARG A 445 18.14 -8.87 -0.47
C ARG A 445 18.36 -9.65 -1.76
N ARG A 446 17.65 -10.78 -1.95
CA ARG A 446 17.72 -11.59 -3.17
C ARG A 446 17.37 -10.77 -4.42
N LEU A 447 16.33 -9.92 -4.31
CA LEU A 447 15.87 -9.11 -5.44
C LEU A 447 16.86 -7.98 -5.78
N LEU A 448 17.38 -7.29 -4.77
CA LEU A 448 18.40 -6.25 -4.94
C LEU A 448 19.71 -6.84 -5.51
N ASP A 449 20.15 -8.00 -5.05
CA ASP A 449 21.34 -8.70 -5.58
C ASP A 449 21.15 -9.11 -7.04
N ALA A 450 19.92 -9.39 -7.45
CA ALA A 450 19.58 -9.63 -8.86
C ALA A 450 19.46 -8.33 -9.69
N GLY A 451 19.64 -7.17 -9.08
CA GLY A 451 19.62 -5.86 -9.74
C GLY A 451 18.20 -5.34 -10.03
N ALA A 452 17.21 -5.83 -9.31
CA ALA A 452 15.85 -5.29 -9.36
C ALA A 452 15.70 -4.06 -8.47
N ASP A 453 14.85 -3.10 -8.88
CA ASP A 453 14.35 -2.06 -8.00
C ASP A 453 13.17 -2.60 -7.17
N ILE A 454 13.11 -2.23 -5.90
CA ILE A 454 12.06 -2.66 -4.97
C ILE A 454 11.32 -1.47 -4.36
N ALA A 455 10.06 -1.70 -4.01
CA ALA A 455 9.22 -0.81 -3.21
C ALA A 455 8.65 -1.60 -2.03
N ILE A 456 8.66 -0.98 -0.86
CA ILE A 456 8.14 -1.59 0.37
C ILE A 456 6.83 -0.90 0.72
N ALA A 457 5.79 -1.69 0.96
CA ALA A 457 4.50 -1.19 1.39
C ALA A 457 3.99 -1.94 2.64
N SER A 458 3.01 -1.36 3.33
CA SER A 458 2.49 -1.91 4.58
C SER A 458 1.47 -3.01 4.38
N ASP A 459 0.63 -2.84 3.38
CA ASP A 459 -0.65 -3.55 3.32
C ASP A 459 -1.44 -3.39 4.64
N TRP A 460 -1.37 -2.16 5.22
CA TRP A 460 -2.03 -1.85 6.47
C TRP A 460 -3.55 -2.06 6.30
N SER A 461 -4.19 -2.85 7.17
CA SER A 461 -3.79 -3.34 8.53
C SER A 461 -3.17 -4.74 8.55
N VAL A 462 -2.97 -5.42 7.41
CA VAL A 462 -2.34 -6.76 7.41
C VAL A 462 -0.91 -6.67 7.92
N GLY A 463 -0.18 -5.64 7.52
CA GLY A 463 1.14 -5.30 8.08
C GLY A 463 1.11 -4.03 8.95
N PRO A 464 2.17 -3.78 9.72
CA PRO A 464 2.26 -2.60 10.58
C PRO A 464 2.30 -1.31 9.76
N LEU A 465 1.50 -0.31 10.17
CA LEU A 465 1.50 1.03 9.57
C LEU A 465 2.83 1.75 9.76
N ASP A 466 3.44 1.62 10.96
CA ASP A 466 4.65 2.36 11.33
C ASP A 466 5.82 2.04 10.38
N PRO A 467 6.28 2.98 9.53
CA PRO A 467 7.37 2.75 8.59
C PRO A 467 8.71 2.53 9.29
N TRP A 468 8.90 3.07 10.50
CA TRP A 468 10.16 2.94 11.25
C TRP A 468 10.33 1.52 11.78
N ALA A 469 9.26 0.90 12.24
CA ALA A 469 9.24 -0.51 12.60
C ALA A 469 9.60 -1.40 11.40
N ARG A 470 9.03 -1.10 10.20
CA ARG A 470 9.32 -1.83 8.96
C ARG A 470 10.77 -1.66 8.52
N ILE A 471 11.26 -0.41 8.41
CA ILE A 471 12.65 -0.11 8.04
C ILE A 471 13.60 -0.75 9.04
N GLY A 472 13.33 -0.62 10.33
CA GLY A 472 14.13 -1.22 11.38
C GLY A 472 14.25 -2.74 11.26
N TYR A 473 13.15 -3.42 10.94
CA TYR A 473 13.16 -4.86 10.70
C TYR A 473 13.92 -5.26 9.42
N LEU A 474 13.73 -4.54 8.33
CA LEU A 474 14.44 -4.82 7.07
C LEU A 474 15.97 -4.80 7.26
N VAL A 475 16.44 -3.90 8.12
CA VAL A 475 17.86 -3.71 8.38
C VAL A 475 18.38 -4.64 9.49
N SER A 476 17.61 -4.82 10.57
CA SER A 476 18.04 -5.59 11.74
C SER A 476 17.68 -7.07 11.67
N ARG A 477 16.60 -7.42 10.98
CA ARG A 477 15.96 -8.74 10.98
C ARG A 477 15.51 -9.21 12.38
N VAL A 478 15.35 -8.27 13.32
CA VAL A 478 14.87 -8.50 14.70
C VAL A 478 13.46 -7.92 14.82
N ARG A 479 12.56 -8.65 15.46
CA ARG A 479 11.19 -8.17 15.70
C ARG A 479 11.20 -6.84 16.46
N PRO A 480 10.49 -5.82 15.97
CA PRO A 480 10.41 -4.52 16.66
C PRO A 480 9.74 -4.59 18.03
N ASP A 481 8.78 -5.50 18.22
CA ASP A 481 8.01 -5.69 19.45
C ASP A 481 8.62 -6.74 20.40
N ASP A 482 9.54 -7.57 19.91
CA ASP A 482 10.24 -8.59 20.70
C ASP A 482 11.73 -8.67 20.33
N PRO A 483 12.55 -7.73 20.82
CA PRO A 483 13.98 -7.70 20.53
C PRO A 483 14.76 -8.93 21.01
N GLU A 484 14.21 -9.69 21.95
CA GLU A 484 14.82 -10.92 22.48
C GLU A 484 14.58 -12.14 21.59
N SER A 485 13.69 -12.05 20.58
CA SER A 485 13.41 -13.15 19.63
C SER A 485 14.60 -13.52 18.75
N GLY A 486 15.62 -12.65 18.68
CA GLY A 486 16.78 -12.82 17.82
C GLY A 486 16.51 -12.48 16.35
N GLU A 487 17.51 -12.70 15.50
CA GLU A 487 17.44 -12.38 14.08
C GLU A 487 16.70 -13.50 13.31
N PHE A 488 15.74 -13.10 12.49
CA PHE A 488 15.05 -14.00 11.58
C PHE A 488 15.55 -13.81 10.15
N LEU A 489 16.12 -14.88 9.55
CA LEU A 489 16.70 -14.86 8.21
C LEU A 489 17.70 -13.69 8.02
N PRO A 490 18.79 -13.61 8.80
CA PRO A 490 19.70 -12.46 8.78
C PRO A 490 20.32 -12.18 7.41
N ASN A 491 20.44 -13.18 6.55
CA ASN A 491 20.95 -13.02 5.19
C ASN A 491 20.01 -12.25 4.26
N ASN A 492 18.76 -12.01 4.69
CA ASN A 492 17.78 -11.23 3.93
C ASN A 492 17.82 -9.73 4.31
N ALA A 493 18.72 -9.32 5.23
CA ALA A 493 18.88 -7.94 5.62
C ALA A 493 19.31 -7.06 4.44
N ILE A 494 18.82 -5.82 4.42
CA ILE A 494 19.25 -4.76 3.51
C ILE A 494 19.85 -3.60 4.31
N THR A 495 20.57 -2.69 3.66
CA THR A 495 21.11 -1.51 4.34
C THR A 495 20.03 -0.47 4.64
N ALA A 496 20.32 0.47 5.53
CA ALA A 496 19.38 1.55 5.83
C ALA A 496 19.12 2.43 4.60
N GLU A 497 20.15 2.69 3.78
CA GLU A 497 20.04 3.46 2.54
C GLU A 497 19.15 2.74 1.51
N GLU A 498 19.32 1.41 1.36
CA GLU A 498 18.47 0.59 0.51
C GLU A 498 17.01 0.62 1.00
N ALA A 499 16.80 0.53 2.33
CA ALA A 499 15.46 0.58 2.92
C ALA A 499 14.80 1.97 2.75
N ILE A 500 15.56 3.07 2.89
CA ILE A 500 15.08 4.43 2.60
C ILE A 500 14.65 4.53 1.13
N ARG A 501 15.52 4.11 0.20
CA ARG A 501 15.21 4.13 -1.24
C ARG A 501 13.96 3.30 -1.56
N ALA A 502 13.84 2.12 -0.95
CA ALA A 502 12.69 1.23 -1.10
C ALA A 502 11.39 1.76 -0.45
N SER A 503 11.49 2.77 0.42
CA SER A 503 10.34 3.44 1.07
C SER A 503 10.05 4.84 0.51
N THR A 504 10.81 5.31 -0.50
CA THR A 504 10.68 6.64 -1.09
C THR A 504 10.68 6.59 -2.61
N LEU A 505 11.85 6.51 -3.28
CA LEU A 505 11.97 6.56 -4.73
C LEU A 505 11.43 5.29 -5.42
N GLY A 506 11.63 4.10 -4.83
CA GLY A 506 11.06 2.85 -5.35
C GLY A 506 9.54 2.92 -5.46
N PRO A 507 8.81 3.24 -4.37
CA PRO A 507 7.37 3.47 -4.40
C PRO A 507 6.93 4.60 -5.33
N ALA A 508 7.69 5.71 -5.43
CA ALA A 508 7.40 6.78 -6.39
C ALA A 508 7.37 6.25 -7.83
N HIS A 509 8.28 5.33 -8.15
CA HIS A 509 8.30 4.68 -9.47
C HIS A 509 7.08 3.76 -9.69
N VAL A 510 6.60 3.05 -8.66
CA VAL A 510 5.37 2.22 -8.74
C VAL A 510 4.16 3.06 -9.12
N ILE A 511 4.02 4.27 -8.55
CA ILE A 511 2.90 5.16 -8.83
C ILE A 511 3.12 6.09 -10.04
N GLY A 512 4.28 6.01 -10.71
CA GLY A 512 4.60 6.84 -11.87
C GLY A 512 4.95 8.30 -11.53
N ALA A 513 5.31 8.58 -10.28
CA ALA A 513 5.59 9.93 -9.76
C ALA A 513 7.08 10.17 -9.45
N GLU A 514 7.99 9.33 -9.94
CA GLU A 514 9.43 9.44 -9.65
C GLU A 514 10.08 10.74 -10.16
N ASN A 515 9.45 11.42 -11.13
CA ASN A 515 9.88 12.73 -11.59
C ASN A 515 9.29 13.88 -10.77
N GLU A 516 8.37 13.58 -9.85
CA GLU A 516 7.63 14.55 -9.05
C GLU A 516 7.97 14.48 -7.56
N THR A 517 8.28 13.29 -7.03
CA THR A 517 8.53 13.03 -5.61
C THR A 517 9.47 11.84 -5.41
N GLY A 518 9.67 11.40 -4.15
CA GLY A 518 10.47 10.22 -3.78
C GLY A 518 11.97 10.49 -3.63
N SER A 519 12.45 11.68 -3.99
CA SER A 519 13.81 12.17 -3.74
C SER A 519 13.81 13.69 -3.58
N ILE A 520 14.83 14.22 -2.91
CA ILE A 520 15.03 15.67 -2.74
C ILE A 520 15.86 16.18 -3.91
N GLU A 521 15.19 16.67 -4.95
CA GLU A 521 15.80 17.15 -6.18
C GLU A 521 15.10 18.40 -6.69
N VAL A 522 15.88 19.30 -7.31
CA VAL A 522 15.34 20.54 -7.91
C VAL A 522 14.24 20.22 -8.93
N GLY A 523 13.09 20.87 -8.77
CA GLY A 523 11.91 20.73 -9.62
C GLY A 523 10.88 19.71 -9.12
N LYS A 524 11.23 18.83 -8.16
CA LYS A 524 10.29 17.92 -7.50
C LYS A 524 9.49 18.65 -6.41
N PHE A 525 8.35 18.10 -6.04
CA PHE A 525 7.59 18.57 -4.88
C PHE A 525 8.45 18.50 -3.61
N ALA A 526 8.32 19.51 -2.78
CA ALA A 526 9.04 19.58 -1.52
C ALA A 526 8.34 18.71 -0.46
N ASP A 527 8.44 17.40 -0.68
CA ASP A 527 7.97 16.35 0.22
C ASP A 527 9.18 15.80 0.99
N MET A 528 9.31 16.20 2.26
CA MET A 528 10.44 15.77 3.09
C MET A 528 10.03 15.62 4.55
N ILE A 529 10.83 14.84 5.29
CA ILE A 529 10.66 14.64 6.73
C ILE A 529 11.95 14.94 7.47
N VAL A 530 11.80 15.54 8.66
CA VAL A 530 12.89 15.81 9.60
C VAL A 530 12.78 14.81 10.74
N LEU A 531 13.86 14.12 11.05
CA LEU A 531 13.91 13.04 12.03
C LEU A 531 14.78 13.41 13.24
N ASP A 532 14.53 12.76 14.38
CA ASP A 532 15.29 12.91 15.62
C ASP A 532 16.67 12.27 15.57
N ARG A 533 16.95 11.46 14.53
CA ARG A 533 18.20 10.71 14.37
C ARG A 533 18.55 10.43 12.92
N ASP A 534 19.85 10.24 12.65
CA ASP A 534 20.35 9.75 11.35
C ASP A 534 20.22 8.22 11.31
N ILE A 535 19.19 7.74 10.64
CA ILE A 535 18.87 6.30 10.59
C ILE A 535 19.90 5.49 9.80
N THR A 536 20.76 6.13 8.99
CA THR A 536 21.86 5.46 8.28
C THR A 536 23.04 5.14 9.21
N LYS A 537 23.10 5.81 10.38
CA LYS A 537 24.12 5.63 11.41
C LYS A 537 23.56 5.04 12.71
N THR A 538 22.25 4.98 12.83
CA THR A 538 21.58 4.42 14.00
C THR A 538 21.77 2.90 14.03
N LYS A 539 21.91 2.34 15.24
CA LYS A 539 21.94 0.88 15.40
C LYS A 539 20.66 0.27 14.82
N PRO A 540 20.75 -0.77 13.98
CA PRO A 540 19.61 -1.33 13.27
C PRO A 540 18.36 -1.60 14.12
N THR A 541 18.53 -2.15 15.32
CA THR A 541 17.45 -2.44 16.27
C THR A 541 16.82 -1.22 16.93
N GLU A 542 17.42 -0.03 16.78
CA GLU A 542 16.95 1.24 17.34
C GLU A 542 16.27 2.13 16.28
N ILE A 543 16.28 1.71 14.99
CA ILE A 543 15.62 2.45 13.91
C ILE A 543 14.09 2.52 14.17
N LYS A 544 13.50 1.47 14.73
CA LYS A 544 12.09 1.43 15.12
C LYS A 544 11.65 2.54 16.08
N ASP A 545 12.58 3.12 16.84
CA ASP A 545 12.32 4.17 17.82
C ASP A 545 12.46 5.58 17.25
N THR A 546 12.63 5.71 15.92
CA THR A 546 12.76 6.98 15.20
C THR A 546 11.49 7.81 15.35
N LYS A 547 11.67 9.12 15.59
CA LYS A 547 10.57 10.07 15.69
C LYS A 547 10.62 11.09 14.56
N VAL A 548 9.49 11.31 13.96
CA VAL A 548 9.31 12.40 13.01
C VAL A 548 9.16 13.70 13.79
N LEU A 549 10.06 14.63 13.58
CA LEU A 549 10.00 15.97 14.17
C LEU A 549 9.17 16.93 13.31
N ARG A 550 9.20 16.73 11.99
CA ARG A 550 8.44 17.54 11.04
C ARG A 550 8.18 16.78 9.76
N THR A 551 6.98 16.95 9.20
CA THR A 551 6.62 16.51 7.86
C THR A 551 6.30 17.73 7.01
N VAL A 552 6.93 17.83 5.85
CA VAL A 552 6.68 18.85 4.83
C VAL A 552 6.08 18.15 3.63
N PHE A 553 4.92 18.58 3.21
CA PHE A 553 4.21 18.10 2.02
C PHE A 553 4.00 19.26 1.06
N ALA A 554 4.49 19.10 -0.17
CA ALA A 554 4.40 20.16 -1.20
C ALA A 554 4.83 21.54 -0.67
N GLY A 555 5.91 21.59 0.11
CA GLY A 555 6.47 22.82 0.69
C GLY A 555 5.77 23.34 1.95
N GLU A 556 4.64 22.77 2.34
CA GLU A 556 3.87 23.15 3.53
C GLU A 556 4.19 22.21 4.71
N VAL A 557 4.39 22.78 5.91
CA VAL A 557 4.53 21.98 7.13
C VAL A 557 3.18 21.45 7.54
N VAL A 558 2.97 20.14 7.40
CA VAL A 558 1.68 19.46 7.71
C VAL A 558 1.69 18.76 9.07
N TYR A 559 2.88 18.53 9.64
CA TYR A 559 3.06 17.99 10.98
C TYR A 559 4.35 18.54 11.62
N SER A 560 4.30 18.82 12.95
CA SER A 560 5.47 19.20 13.73
C SER A 560 5.27 18.87 15.22
N THR A 561 6.31 18.35 15.89
CA THR A 561 6.31 18.07 17.35
C THR A 561 6.64 19.28 18.21
N GLY A 562 7.07 20.40 17.62
CA GLY A 562 7.43 21.65 18.31
C GLY A 562 7.03 22.86 17.47
N ASN A 563 6.92 24.01 18.15
CA ASN A 563 6.54 25.28 17.51
C ASN A 563 7.59 25.78 16.53
#